data_fa2f1831e17900f0e87f65fcc30df53a
#
_entry.id   fa2f1831e17900f0e87f65fcc30df53a
#
_cell.length_a   1.000
_cell.length_b   1.000
_cell.length_c   1.000
_cell.angle_alpha   90.00
_cell.angle_beta   90.00
_cell.angle_gamma   90.00
#
_symmetry.space_group_name_H-M   'P 1'
#
loop_
_entity.id
_entity.type
_entity.pdbx_description
1 polymer ?
#
loop_
_entity_poly.entity_id
_entity_poly.type
_entity_poly.pdbx_seq_one_letter_code
_entity_poly.pdbx_strand_id
1 'polypeptide(L)'
;MKPLRIALTKGRLEKATIELFQKIGYNCDEVINKGRRLILPIGDNDFEVVLAKAADVITYVEHGVCDLGVVGKDTILENGNSFYELLDLGFGKCRFALATKKGTDFYSGYNTKTIATKYPNVTRAFFDDKNMDVRIIKIEGSVELAPLVGLSDGIVDIVETGSTLKANGLEVIEWVTEISARLIANTASLKLRKAEIEELQKKLEAVTK
;
A
#
# COMPACT_ATOMS: atom_id res chain seq x y z
N MET A 1 -3.53 20.55 -23.58
CA MET A 1 -3.31 19.10 -23.26
C MET A 1 -4.37 18.66 -22.26
N LYS A 2 -4.68 17.36 -22.15
CA LYS A 2 -5.52 16.90 -21.03
C LYS A 2 -4.71 17.00 -19.74
N PRO A 3 -5.33 17.33 -18.57
CA PRO A 3 -4.63 17.33 -17.30
C PRO A 3 -4.01 15.95 -16.98
N LEU A 4 -2.93 15.92 -16.19
CA LEU A 4 -2.40 14.66 -15.65
C LEU A 4 -3.46 14.04 -14.74
N ARG A 5 -3.72 12.75 -14.92
CA ARG A 5 -4.68 12.02 -14.09
C ARG A 5 -3.95 11.19 -13.05
N ILE A 6 -4.33 11.41 -11.77
CA ILE A 6 -3.68 10.78 -10.62
C ILE A 6 -4.71 9.96 -9.84
N ALA A 7 -4.52 8.65 -9.76
CA ALA A 7 -5.34 7.78 -8.91
C ALA A 7 -4.88 7.86 -7.45
N LEU A 8 -5.79 8.12 -6.52
CA LEU A 8 -5.52 8.15 -5.08
C LEU A 8 -6.26 7.04 -4.34
N THR A 9 -5.55 6.34 -3.47
CA THR A 9 -6.16 5.39 -2.55
C THR A 9 -7.00 6.12 -1.50
N LYS A 10 -8.33 5.88 -1.52
CA LYS A 10 -9.29 6.48 -0.57
C LYS A 10 -8.90 6.26 0.89
N GLY A 11 -9.19 7.26 1.72
CA GLY A 11 -9.02 7.21 3.16
C GLY A 11 -7.76 7.90 3.66
N ARG A 12 -6.94 7.23 4.48
CA ARG A 12 -5.78 7.84 5.14
C ARG A 12 -4.73 8.33 4.13
N LEU A 13 -4.42 7.53 3.12
CA LEU A 13 -3.43 7.92 2.09
C LEU A 13 -3.92 9.09 1.23
N GLU A 14 -5.22 9.13 0.90
CA GLU A 14 -5.83 10.27 0.20
C GLU A 14 -5.60 11.57 0.97
N LYS A 15 -5.95 11.60 2.26
CA LYS A 15 -5.79 12.79 3.09
C LYS A 15 -4.35 13.28 3.15
N ALA A 16 -3.41 12.38 3.44
CA ALA A 16 -1.99 12.72 3.50
C ALA A 16 -1.44 13.19 2.14
N THR A 17 -1.92 12.62 1.03
CA THR A 17 -1.54 13.07 -0.32
C THR A 17 -2.06 14.47 -0.60
N ILE A 18 -3.30 14.78 -0.23
CA ILE A 18 -3.88 16.12 -0.40
C ILE A 18 -3.10 17.16 0.41
N GLU A 19 -2.75 16.85 1.67
CA GLU A 19 -1.89 17.73 2.48
C GLU A 19 -0.52 17.97 1.80
N LEU A 20 0.03 16.95 1.15
CA LEU A 20 1.28 17.08 0.40
C LEU A 20 1.11 18.01 -0.82
N PHE A 21 0.03 17.86 -1.59
CA PHE A 21 -0.28 18.74 -2.72
C PHE A 21 -0.48 20.20 -2.27
N GLN A 22 -1.15 20.41 -1.15
CA GLN A 22 -1.28 21.78 -0.57
C GLN A 22 0.08 22.37 -0.18
N LYS A 23 0.98 21.58 0.42
CA LYS A 23 2.34 22.04 0.77
C LYS A 23 3.17 22.49 -0.44
N ILE A 24 2.95 21.88 -1.60
CA ILE A 24 3.63 22.29 -2.85
C ILE A 24 2.83 23.33 -3.66
N GLY A 25 1.78 23.92 -3.06
CA GLY A 25 1.10 25.11 -3.56
C GLY A 25 -0.14 24.85 -4.41
N TYR A 26 -0.65 23.61 -4.50
CA TYR A 26 -1.88 23.35 -5.25
C TYR A 26 -3.13 23.58 -4.41
N ASN A 27 -4.16 24.22 -5.02
CA ASN A 27 -5.49 24.29 -4.43
C ASN A 27 -6.18 22.92 -4.51
N CYS A 28 -6.61 22.39 -3.35
CA CYS A 28 -7.25 21.09 -3.22
C CYS A 28 -8.69 21.17 -2.70
N ASP A 29 -9.33 22.35 -2.70
CA ASP A 29 -10.65 22.59 -2.10
C ASP A 29 -11.73 21.68 -2.69
N GLU A 30 -11.70 21.44 -4.00
CA GLU A 30 -12.63 20.55 -4.70
C GLU A 30 -12.54 19.10 -4.21
N VAL A 31 -11.33 18.62 -3.90
CA VAL A 31 -11.11 17.25 -3.39
C VAL A 31 -11.49 17.16 -1.92
N ILE A 32 -11.22 18.19 -1.13
CA ILE A 32 -11.61 18.27 0.28
C ILE A 32 -13.14 18.28 0.39
N ASN A 33 -13.82 19.08 -0.44
CA ASN A 33 -15.27 19.24 -0.47
C ASN A 33 -15.97 18.31 -1.49
N LYS A 34 -15.38 17.15 -1.75
CA LYS A 34 -15.76 16.24 -2.85
C LYS A 34 -17.22 15.73 -2.83
N GLY A 35 -17.85 15.65 -1.65
CA GLY A 35 -19.14 14.98 -1.52
C GLY A 35 -19.05 13.51 -1.94
N ARG A 36 -19.87 13.10 -2.94
CA ARG A 36 -19.86 11.74 -3.51
C ARG A 36 -19.08 11.63 -4.82
N ARG A 37 -18.45 12.71 -5.27
CA ARG A 37 -17.67 12.70 -6.52
C ARG A 37 -16.42 11.85 -6.38
N LEU A 38 -16.03 11.20 -7.46
CA LEU A 38 -14.88 10.29 -7.51
C LEU A 38 -13.76 10.79 -8.44
N ILE A 39 -14.07 11.79 -9.26
CA ILE A 39 -13.14 12.46 -10.17
C ILE A 39 -13.26 13.96 -9.92
N LEU A 40 -12.13 14.60 -9.62
CA LEU A 40 -12.08 16.00 -9.17
C LEU A 40 -10.80 16.68 -9.68
N PRO A 41 -10.88 17.99 -10.02
CA PRO A 41 -9.70 18.76 -10.37
C PRO A 41 -8.86 19.12 -9.13
N ILE A 42 -7.55 19.31 -9.33
CA ILE A 42 -6.61 19.95 -8.39
C ILE A 42 -5.92 21.09 -9.12
N GLY A 43 -5.66 22.19 -8.41
CA GLY A 43 -5.16 23.43 -8.98
C GLY A 43 -6.20 24.05 -9.94
N ASP A 44 -5.73 24.81 -10.91
CA ASP A 44 -6.55 25.39 -11.98
C ASP A 44 -6.76 24.41 -13.15
N ASN A 45 -7.12 23.15 -12.84
CA ASN A 45 -7.17 21.98 -13.73
C ASN A 45 -5.77 21.46 -14.16
N ASP A 46 -4.75 21.67 -13.34
CA ASP A 46 -3.43 21.09 -13.58
C ASP A 46 -3.47 19.56 -13.52
N PHE A 47 -4.24 19.02 -12.58
CA PHE A 47 -4.41 17.59 -12.37
C PHE A 47 -5.88 17.20 -12.24
N GLU A 48 -6.18 15.96 -12.62
CA GLU A 48 -7.47 15.31 -12.33
C GLU A 48 -7.22 14.13 -11.37
N VAL A 49 -7.81 14.18 -10.20
CA VAL A 49 -7.73 13.11 -9.19
C VAL A 49 -8.84 12.10 -9.39
N VAL A 50 -8.51 10.81 -9.36
CA VAL A 50 -9.46 9.69 -9.37
C VAL A 50 -9.36 8.97 -8.03
N LEU A 51 -10.46 8.90 -7.28
CA LEU A 51 -10.52 8.29 -5.96
C LEU A 51 -10.95 6.82 -6.06
N ALA A 52 -10.05 5.89 -5.70
CA ALA A 52 -10.26 4.45 -5.86
C ALA A 52 -9.86 3.64 -4.61
N LYS A 53 -10.15 2.35 -4.60
CA LYS A 53 -9.54 1.40 -3.65
C LYS A 53 -8.10 1.13 -4.05
N ALA A 54 -7.25 0.70 -3.10
CA ALA A 54 -5.82 0.52 -3.32
C ALA A 54 -5.49 -0.39 -4.52
N ALA A 55 -6.13 -1.56 -4.63
CA ALA A 55 -5.91 -2.46 -5.76
C ALA A 55 -6.36 -1.85 -7.10
N ASP A 56 -7.46 -1.08 -7.11
CA ASP A 56 -7.97 -0.43 -8.32
C ASP A 56 -7.02 0.69 -8.79
N VAL A 57 -6.31 1.37 -7.87
CA VAL A 57 -5.28 2.38 -8.23
C VAL A 57 -4.22 1.74 -9.12
N ILE A 58 -3.70 0.56 -8.74
CA ILE A 58 -2.73 -0.18 -9.56
C ILE A 58 -3.32 -0.47 -10.94
N THR A 59 -4.53 -1.04 -10.99
CA THR A 59 -5.21 -1.36 -12.26
C THR A 59 -5.35 -0.13 -13.16
N TYR A 60 -5.75 1.03 -12.62
CA TYR A 60 -5.92 2.25 -13.41
C TYR A 60 -4.60 2.80 -13.95
N VAL A 61 -3.52 2.66 -13.19
CA VAL A 61 -2.18 3.05 -13.63
C VAL A 61 -1.63 2.08 -14.68
N GLU A 62 -1.72 0.78 -14.47
CA GLU A 62 -1.25 -0.23 -15.41
C GLU A 62 -1.91 -0.12 -16.78
N HIS A 63 -3.22 0.12 -16.80
CA HIS A 63 -3.99 0.26 -18.05
C HIS A 63 -3.94 1.67 -18.66
N GLY A 64 -3.16 2.60 -18.09
CA GLY A 64 -3.03 3.97 -18.61
C GLY A 64 -4.30 4.82 -18.49
N VAL A 65 -5.28 4.41 -17.68
CA VAL A 65 -6.45 5.23 -17.33
C VAL A 65 -6.02 6.42 -16.49
N CYS A 66 -5.05 6.19 -15.60
CA CYS A 66 -4.36 7.23 -14.84
C CYS A 66 -2.87 7.23 -15.19
N ASP A 67 -2.28 8.43 -15.30
CA ASP A 67 -0.86 8.62 -15.56
C ASP A 67 0.00 8.26 -14.36
N LEU A 68 -0.51 8.61 -13.18
CA LEU A 68 0.12 8.43 -11.88
C LEU A 68 -0.84 7.78 -10.89
N GLY A 69 -0.28 7.24 -9.80
CA GLY A 69 -1.07 6.74 -8.69
C GLY A 69 -0.35 6.89 -7.35
N VAL A 70 -1.13 7.02 -6.27
CA VAL A 70 -0.62 6.96 -4.91
C VAL A 70 -1.22 5.76 -4.20
N VAL A 71 -0.36 4.84 -3.79
CA VAL A 71 -0.74 3.54 -3.23
C VAL A 71 0.27 3.11 -2.15
N GLY A 72 -0.15 2.27 -1.22
CA GLY A 72 0.76 1.68 -0.24
C GLY A 72 1.70 0.66 -0.88
N LYS A 73 2.94 0.58 -0.38
CA LYS A 73 3.92 -0.43 -0.80
C LYS A 73 3.42 -1.87 -0.60
N ASP A 74 2.56 -2.08 0.40
CA ASP A 74 1.86 -3.34 0.64
C ASP A 74 1.06 -3.82 -0.56
N THR A 75 0.30 -2.91 -1.16
CA THR A 75 -0.51 -3.20 -2.35
C THR A 75 0.37 -3.45 -3.58
N ILE A 76 1.48 -2.73 -3.70
CA ILE A 76 2.48 -2.95 -4.76
C ILE A 76 3.08 -4.36 -4.65
N LEU A 77 3.54 -4.73 -3.46
CA LEU A 77 4.17 -6.04 -3.21
C LEU A 77 3.19 -7.19 -3.46
N GLU A 78 1.91 -6.97 -3.18
CA GLU A 78 0.89 -8.01 -3.35
C GLU A 78 0.38 -8.13 -4.79
N ASN A 79 0.23 -7.00 -5.53
CA ASN A 79 -0.52 -7.01 -6.79
C ASN A 79 0.20 -6.36 -7.98
N GLY A 80 1.25 -5.58 -7.76
CA GLY A 80 1.77 -4.72 -8.82
C GLY A 80 2.98 -5.27 -9.56
N ASN A 81 3.03 -5.04 -10.88
CA ASN A 81 4.19 -5.43 -11.69
C ASN A 81 4.46 -4.60 -12.97
N SER A 82 3.50 -3.82 -13.47
CA SER A 82 3.60 -3.17 -14.80
C SER A 82 3.58 -1.64 -14.77
N PHE A 83 4.28 -1.04 -13.80
CA PHE A 83 4.43 0.42 -13.65
C PHE A 83 5.81 0.76 -13.08
N TYR A 84 6.14 2.05 -13.02
CA TYR A 84 7.33 2.53 -12.33
C TYR A 84 6.97 3.05 -10.94
N GLU A 85 7.72 2.65 -9.93
CA GLU A 85 7.71 3.25 -8.61
C GLU A 85 8.69 4.43 -8.63
N LEU A 86 8.17 5.67 -8.48
CA LEU A 86 8.95 6.89 -8.65
C LEU A 86 9.49 7.46 -7.33
N LEU A 87 8.68 7.45 -6.27
CA LEU A 87 9.01 8.15 -5.04
C LEU A 87 8.37 7.49 -3.82
N ASP A 88 9.13 7.40 -2.73
CA ASP A 88 8.60 7.18 -1.37
C ASP A 88 8.07 8.51 -0.84
N LEU A 89 6.77 8.56 -0.55
CA LEU A 89 6.10 9.77 -0.08
C LEU A 89 6.28 10.04 1.41
N GLY A 90 6.99 9.16 2.13
CA GLY A 90 7.40 9.35 3.52
C GLY A 90 6.29 9.23 4.58
N PHE A 91 5.04 8.97 4.19
CA PHE A 91 3.90 8.78 5.09
C PHE A 91 3.28 7.39 4.96
N GLY A 92 2.33 7.06 5.85
CA GLY A 92 1.70 5.73 5.87
C GLY A 92 2.69 4.62 6.23
N LYS A 93 3.73 4.93 7.02
CA LYS A 93 4.77 4.00 7.42
C LYS A 93 4.21 2.91 8.33
N CYS A 94 4.41 1.68 7.92
CA CYS A 94 4.05 0.46 8.65
C CYS A 94 5.09 -0.62 8.32
N ARG A 95 4.92 -1.81 8.89
CA ARG A 95 5.77 -2.96 8.60
C ARG A 95 4.93 -4.22 8.46
N PHE A 96 5.31 -5.10 7.55
CA PHE A 96 4.83 -6.47 7.60
C PHE A 96 5.55 -7.23 8.70
N ALA A 97 4.81 -8.08 9.41
CA ALA A 97 5.32 -8.93 10.45
C ALA A 97 4.72 -10.33 10.39
N LEU A 98 5.52 -11.31 10.73
CA LEU A 98 5.06 -12.64 11.13
C LEU A 98 4.72 -12.59 12.61
N ALA A 99 3.51 -12.96 12.97
CA ALA A 99 3.02 -13.00 14.35
C ALA A 99 2.34 -14.32 14.67
N THR A 100 2.40 -14.73 15.93
CA THR A 100 1.79 -15.97 16.44
C THR A 100 1.23 -15.76 17.84
N LYS A 101 0.58 -16.76 18.41
CA LYS A 101 0.14 -16.73 19.81
C LYS A 101 1.36 -16.57 20.72
N LYS A 102 1.23 -15.74 21.74
CA LYS A 102 2.28 -15.47 22.70
C LYS A 102 2.80 -16.77 23.33
N GLY A 103 4.13 -16.88 23.37
CA GLY A 103 4.81 -18.04 23.95
C GLY A 103 4.83 -19.29 23.06
N THR A 104 4.43 -19.18 21.78
CA THR A 104 4.54 -20.29 20.82
C THR A 104 5.92 -20.27 20.15
N ASP A 105 6.61 -21.39 20.17
CA ASP A 105 7.80 -21.58 19.34
C ASP A 105 7.35 -21.95 17.92
N PHE A 106 7.22 -20.93 17.09
CA PHE A 106 6.68 -21.09 15.72
C PHE A 106 7.57 -21.98 14.84
N TYR A 107 8.89 -21.88 15.00
CA TYR A 107 9.83 -22.61 14.14
C TYR A 107 10.13 -24.05 14.61
N SER A 108 9.59 -24.45 15.76
CA SER A 108 9.76 -25.82 16.25
C SER A 108 8.91 -26.83 15.49
N GLY A 109 9.37 -28.08 15.48
CA GLY A 109 8.66 -29.23 14.89
C GLY A 109 8.85 -29.35 13.37
N TYR A 110 8.38 -30.47 12.82
CA TYR A 110 8.55 -30.82 11.39
C TYR A 110 7.27 -30.67 10.56
N ASN A 111 6.18 -30.20 11.17
CA ASN A 111 4.91 -30.05 10.48
C ASN A 111 4.90 -28.78 9.63
N THR A 112 4.34 -28.85 8.41
CA THR A 112 4.07 -27.69 7.57
C THR A 112 3.19 -26.71 8.32
N LYS A 113 3.67 -25.48 8.49
CA LYS A 113 2.94 -24.40 9.16
C LYS A 113 1.85 -23.82 8.27
N THR A 114 0.73 -23.45 8.88
CA THR A 114 -0.36 -22.77 8.19
C THR A 114 -0.36 -21.30 8.57
N ILE A 115 -0.32 -20.40 7.58
CA ILE A 115 -0.28 -18.96 7.73
C ILE A 115 -1.54 -18.33 7.17
N ALA A 116 -2.25 -17.57 8.00
CA ALA A 116 -3.37 -16.76 7.53
C ALA A 116 -2.88 -15.34 7.21
N THR A 117 -3.35 -14.78 6.10
CA THR A 117 -2.90 -13.47 5.62
C THR A 117 -3.89 -12.87 4.64
N LYS A 118 -3.90 -11.54 4.55
CA LYS A 118 -4.53 -10.81 3.45
C LYS A 118 -3.61 -10.70 2.23
N TYR A 119 -2.32 -11.00 2.40
CA TYR A 119 -1.23 -10.76 1.46
C TYR A 119 -0.51 -12.07 1.09
N PRO A 120 -1.16 -12.97 0.31
CA PRO A 120 -0.60 -14.28 -0.04
C PRO A 120 0.75 -14.21 -0.76
N ASN A 121 0.92 -13.24 -1.69
CA ASN A 121 2.15 -13.12 -2.47
C ASN A 121 3.32 -12.62 -1.64
N VAL A 122 3.09 -11.63 -0.77
CA VAL A 122 4.09 -11.15 0.21
C VAL A 122 4.48 -12.29 1.15
N THR A 123 3.50 -13.04 1.65
CA THR A 123 3.74 -14.17 2.56
C THR A 123 4.54 -15.27 1.89
N ARG A 124 4.20 -15.62 0.64
CA ARG A 124 4.93 -16.63 -0.12
C ARG A 124 6.38 -16.23 -0.32
N ALA A 125 6.64 -15.01 -0.82
CA ALA A 125 8.00 -14.51 -1.02
C ALA A 125 8.83 -14.55 0.26
N PHE A 126 8.25 -14.17 1.40
CA PHE A 126 8.94 -14.20 2.69
C PHE A 126 9.36 -15.62 3.11
N PHE A 127 8.51 -16.63 2.94
CA PHE A 127 8.85 -18.01 3.31
C PHE A 127 9.70 -18.72 2.26
N ASP A 128 9.56 -18.38 0.98
CA ASP A 128 10.44 -18.86 -0.09
C ASP A 128 11.90 -18.42 0.14
N ASP A 129 12.13 -17.16 0.54
CA ASP A 129 13.45 -16.64 0.90
C ASP A 129 14.08 -17.40 2.09
N LYS A 130 13.25 -17.99 2.94
CA LYS A 130 13.68 -18.84 4.07
C LYS A 130 13.81 -20.31 3.72
N ASN A 131 13.52 -20.71 2.48
CA ASN A 131 13.42 -22.12 2.06
C ASN A 131 12.46 -22.91 2.96
N MET A 132 11.35 -22.32 3.35
CA MET A 132 10.36 -22.92 4.25
C MET A 132 9.00 -23.05 3.57
N ASP A 133 8.54 -24.27 3.36
CA ASP A 133 7.21 -24.53 2.84
C ASP A 133 6.15 -24.24 3.90
N VAL A 134 5.14 -23.44 3.50
CA VAL A 134 3.98 -23.12 4.34
C VAL A 134 2.68 -23.25 3.57
N ARG A 135 1.61 -23.59 4.28
CA ARG A 135 0.25 -23.51 3.76
C ARG A 135 -0.31 -22.12 3.99
N ILE A 136 -0.67 -21.41 2.92
CA ILE A 136 -1.23 -20.06 3.01
C ILE A 136 -2.74 -20.10 2.90
N ILE A 137 -3.44 -19.46 3.85
CA ILE A 137 -4.89 -19.27 3.85
C ILE A 137 -5.17 -17.78 3.72
N LYS A 138 -5.83 -17.39 2.62
CA LYS A 138 -6.21 -15.99 2.41
C LYS A 138 -7.44 -15.63 3.26
N ILE A 139 -7.35 -14.51 3.99
CA ILE A 139 -8.42 -13.92 4.79
C ILE A 139 -8.54 -12.44 4.43
N GLU A 140 -9.76 -11.95 4.19
CA GLU A 140 -10.00 -10.55 3.80
C GLU A 140 -10.24 -9.60 5.00
N GLY A 141 -10.59 -10.15 6.15
CA GLY A 141 -10.93 -9.39 7.37
C GLY A 141 -9.83 -9.41 8.42
N SER A 142 -10.24 -9.50 9.69
CA SER A 142 -9.35 -9.55 10.86
C SER A 142 -8.54 -10.85 10.88
N VAL A 143 -7.32 -10.78 10.41
CA VAL A 143 -6.43 -11.93 10.26
C VAL A 143 -6.05 -12.52 11.61
N GLU A 144 -5.99 -11.66 12.65
CA GLU A 144 -5.66 -12.03 14.03
C GLU A 144 -6.58 -13.10 14.61
N LEU A 145 -7.79 -13.21 14.09
CA LEU A 145 -8.76 -14.22 14.54
C LEU A 145 -8.30 -15.65 14.19
N ALA A 146 -7.61 -15.82 13.06
CA ALA A 146 -7.26 -17.15 12.54
C ALA A 146 -6.45 -18.01 13.52
N PRO A 147 -5.37 -17.54 14.15
CA PRO A 147 -4.66 -18.31 15.16
C PRO A 147 -5.52 -18.60 16.40
N LEU A 148 -6.39 -17.66 16.80
CA LEU A 148 -7.20 -17.79 18.01
C LEU A 148 -8.23 -18.92 17.91
N VAL A 149 -8.81 -19.10 16.72
CA VAL A 149 -9.77 -20.17 16.45
C VAL A 149 -9.11 -21.49 15.99
N GLY A 150 -7.77 -21.53 15.94
CA GLY A 150 -7.03 -22.73 15.53
C GLY A 150 -7.00 -22.99 14.03
N LEU A 151 -7.28 -21.97 13.19
CA LEU A 151 -7.22 -22.09 11.74
C LEU A 151 -5.80 -22.02 11.19
N SER A 152 -4.90 -21.30 11.87
CA SER A 152 -3.51 -21.13 11.46
C SER A 152 -2.55 -21.15 12.64
N ASP A 153 -1.27 -21.46 12.36
CA ASP A 153 -0.18 -21.42 13.33
C ASP A 153 0.32 -19.98 13.55
N GLY A 154 0.22 -19.15 12.53
CA GLY A 154 0.62 -17.76 12.56
C GLY A 154 -0.09 -16.93 11.49
N ILE A 155 0.25 -15.65 11.49
CA ILE A 155 -0.24 -14.69 10.49
C ILE A 155 0.92 -13.87 9.92
N VAL A 156 0.79 -13.43 8.67
CA VAL A 156 1.59 -12.34 8.11
C VAL A 156 0.66 -11.18 7.80
N ASP A 157 0.85 -10.06 8.48
CA ASP A 157 -0.01 -8.89 8.33
C ASP A 157 0.76 -7.59 8.56
N ILE A 158 0.11 -6.46 8.24
CA ILE A 158 0.63 -5.12 8.46
C ILE A 158 0.49 -4.74 9.93
N VAL A 159 1.59 -4.29 10.50
CA VAL A 159 1.66 -3.83 11.89
C VAL A 159 2.15 -2.39 11.93
N GLU A 160 1.33 -1.50 12.46
CA GLU A 160 1.71 -0.10 12.73
C GLU A 160 2.23 0.05 14.16
N THR A 161 1.40 -0.21 15.16
CA THR A 161 1.74 -0.09 16.60
C THR A 161 1.82 -1.44 17.33
N GLY A 162 1.27 -2.49 16.74
CA GLY A 162 1.15 -3.80 17.37
C GLY A 162 0.06 -3.91 18.46
N SER A 163 -0.72 -2.85 18.69
CA SER A 163 -1.76 -2.83 19.72
C SER A 163 -2.84 -3.90 19.48
N THR A 164 -3.26 -4.08 18.23
CA THR A 164 -4.26 -5.10 17.86
C THR A 164 -3.76 -6.51 18.14
N LEU A 165 -2.52 -6.80 17.76
CA LEU A 165 -1.89 -8.11 18.04
C LEU A 165 -1.87 -8.37 19.54
N LYS A 166 -1.35 -7.41 20.31
CA LYS A 166 -1.24 -7.52 21.77
C LYS A 166 -2.61 -7.70 22.44
N ALA A 167 -3.63 -6.96 22.00
CA ALA A 167 -4.99 -7.08 22.54
C ALA A 167 -5.60 -8.47 22.29
N ASN A 168 -5.15 -9.16 21.25
CA ASN A 168 -5.60 -10.51 20.90
C ASN A 168 -4.62 -11.62 21.34
N GLY A 169 -3.65 -11.32 22.22
CA GLY A 169 -2.71 -12.32 22.74
C GLY A 169 -1.73 -12.86 21.70
N LEU A 170 -1.49 -12.09 20.64
CA LEU A 170 -0.48 -12.37 19.62
C LEU A 170 0.77 -11.52 19.85
N GLU A 171 1.92 -12.03 19.38
CA GLU A 171 3.19 -11.32 19.42
C GLU A 171 3.90 -11.44 18.07
N VAL A 172 4.60 -10.36 17.70
CA VAL A 172 5.49 -10.36 16.54
C VAL A 172 6.70 -11.22 16.85
N ILE A 173 6.98 -12.20 16.00
CA ILE A 173 8.18 -13.03 16.09
C ILE A 173 9.23 -12.61 15.07
N GLU A 174 8.80 -12.02 13.94
CA GLU A 174 9.75 -11.54 12.93
C GLU A 174 9.16 -10.40 12.11
N TRP A 175 9.99 -9.39 11.78
CA TRP A 175 9.67 -8.33 10.85
C TRP A 175 10.02 -8.74 9.42
N VAL A 176 9.08 -8.58 8.50
CA VAL A 176 9.22 -9.01 7.11
C VAL A 176 9.79 -7.88 6.24
N THR A 177 9.09 -6.75 6.17
CA THR A 177 9.54 -5.59 5.39
C THR A 177 8.85 -4.31 5.83
N GLU A 178 9.53 -3.18 5.66
CA GLU A 178 8.96 -1.85 5.87
C GLU A 178 8.16 -1.42 4.64
N ILE A 179 7.08 -0.70 4.88
CA ILE A 179 6.18 -0.18 3.85
C ILE A 179 5.79 1.27 4.13
N SER A 180 5.55 2.01 3.05
CA SER A 180 5.07 3.40 3.08
C SER A 180 4.26 3.70 1.82
N ALA A 181 3.68 4.89 1.73
CA ALA A 181 2.99 5.34 0.52
C ALA A 181 3.99 5.61 -0.61
N ARG A 182 3.64 5.22 -1.83
CA ARG A 182 4.46 5.33 -3.04
C ARG A 182 3.72 6.08 -4.13
N LEU A 183 4.48 6.93 -4.84
CA LEU A 183 4.06 7.47 -6.12
C LEU A 183 4.47 6.47 -7.21
N ILE A 184 3.48 6.02 -8.00
CA ILE A 184 3.70 5.12 -9.13
C ILE A 184 3.30 5.79 -10.43
N ALA A 185 3.89 5.38 -11.55
CA ALA A 185 3.61 5.93 -12.88
C ALA A 185 3.36 4.85 -13.91
N ASN A 186 2.42 5.12 -14.80
CA ASN A 186 2.22 4.31 -16.00
C ASN A 186 3.46 4.39 -16.91
N THR A 187 3.86 3.26 -17.48
CA THR A 187 5.09 3.15 -18.30
C THR A 187 5.05 3.99 -19.56
N ALA A 188 3.90 4.10 -20.22
CA ALA A 188 3.74 4.93 -21.42
C ALA A 188 3.64 6.42 -21.06
N SER A 189 2.87 6.76 -20.03
CA SER A 189 2.72 8.15 -19.54
C SER A 189 4.08 8.74 -19.12
N LEU A 190 4.92 7.95 -18.44
CA LEU A 190 6.26 8.40 -18.05
C LEU A 190 7.14 8.77 -19.25
N LYS A 191 6.94 8.12 -20.40
CA LYS A 191 7.64 8.48 -21.64
C LYS A 191 7.02 9.67 -22.35
N LEU A 192 5.69 9.70 -22.47
CA LEU A 192 4.95 10.68 -23.26
C LEU A 192 4.80 12.04 -22.55
N ARG A 193 4.79 12.04 -21.22
CA ARG A 193 4.54 13.21 -20.35
C ARG A 193 5.69 13.42 -19.36
N LYS A 194 6.90 13.02 -19.74
CA LYS A 194 8.08 12.99 -18.89
C LYS A 194 8.30 14.31 -18.13
N ALA A 195 8.27 15.43 -18.83
CA ALA A 195 8.56 16.74 -18.23
C ALA A 195 7.56 17.11 -17.11
N GLU A 196 6.27 16.88 -17.33
CA GLU A 196 5.21 17.17 -16.37
C GLU A 196 5.33 16.26 -15.12
N ILE A 197 5.62 14.97 -15.33
CA ILE A 197 5.78 14.00 -14.24
C ILE A 197 7.03 14.29 -13.42
N GLU A 198 8.17 14.61 -14.07
CA GLU A 198 9.42 14.96 -13.39
C GLU A 198 9.29 16.28 -12.60
N GLU A 199 8.55 17.26 -13.12
CA GLU A 199 8.30 18.50 -12.40
C GLU A 199 7.50 18.23 -11.10
N LEU A 200 6.41 17.47 -11.21
CA LEU A 200 5.62 17.08 -10.03
C LEU A 200 6.46 16.28 -9.03
N GLN A 201 7.22 15.30 -9.52
CA GLN A 201 8.10 14.48 -8.67
C GLN A 201 9.10 15.36 -7.89
N LYS A 202 9.78 16.29 -8.54
CA LYS A 202 10.73 17.21 -7.89
C LYS A 202 10.06 18.07 -6.81
N LYS A 203 8.85 18.60 -7.09
CA LYS A 203 8.09 19.35 -6.09
C LYS A 203 7.74 18.49 -4.87
N LEU A 204 7.33 17.25 -5.08
CA LEU A 204 7.02 16.31 -4.00
C LEU A 204 8.27 15.92 -3.21
N GLU A 205 9.39 15.61 -3.87
CA GLU A 205 10.66 15.27 -3.22
C GLU A 205 11.16 16.40 -2.28
N ALA A 206 10.90 17.65 -2.61
CA ALA A 206 11.29 18.80 -1.78
C ALA A 206 10.58 18.85 -0.42
N VAL A 207 9.43 18.20 -0.28
CA VAL A 207 8.57 18.24 0.92
C VAL A 207 8.37 16.89 1.62
N THR A 208 8.94 15.82 1.05
CA THR A 208 8.85 14.44 1.61
C THR A 208 10.09 14.02 2.41
N LYS A 209 11.10 14.88 2.48
CA LYS A 209 12.36 14.65 3.23
C LYS A 209 12.23 14.95 4.71
#